data_1cb4b4f78d03f5a9166e97eb91da7ada
#
_entry.id   1cb4b4f78d03f5a9166e97eb91da7ada
#
_cell.length_a   1.000
_cell.length_b   1.000
_cell.length_c   1.000
_cell.angle_alpha   90.00
_cell.angle_beta   90.00
_cell.angle_gamma   90.00
#
_symmetry.space_group_name_H-M   'P 1'
#
loop_
_entity.id
_entity.type
_entity.pdbx_description
1 polymer ?
#
loop_
_entity_poly.entity_id
_entity_poly.type
_entity_poly.pdbx_seq_one_letter_code
_entity_poly.pdbx_strand_id
1 'polypeptide(L)'
;MDGVRQFCIQMADSIFGKKYKDIENRKFIRLKDSISIGMRLIDSHTGKVYSRQIKGSTLNISREGLCIESTTVTVDGVDIFNDAMSDEKSLEIELAVPEDQEKIIALGKVVWLDMTPKHKSFLFTAGVYLDLEKCEHSEKWFSLVESARKYRREQSWLVRTFKYLFKNNPN
;
A
#
# COMPACT_ATOMS: atom_id res chain seq x y z
N MET A 1 -21.13 16.13 -23.96
CA MET A 1 -20.48 15.84 -22.66
C MET A 1 -20.65 14.39 -22.19
N ASP A 2 -21.36 13.54 -22.93
CA ASP A 2 -21.68 12.16 -22.51
C ASP A 2 -20.62 11.08 -22.83
N GLY A 3 -19.76 11.33 -23.81
CA GLY A 3 -18.73 10.35 -24.24
C GLY A 3 -17.64 10.05 -23.21
N VAL A 4 -17.21 11.06 -22.45
CA VAL A 4 -16.16 10.91 -21.41
C VAL A 4 -16.69 10.13 -20.20
N ARG A 5 -17.96 10.35 -19.85
CA ARG A 5 -18.63 9.62 -18.75
C ARG A 5 -18.80 8.13 -19.06
N GLN A 6 -19.13 7.81 -20.31
CA GLN A 6 -19.33 6.44 -20.76
C GLN A 6 -17.99 5.67 -20.87
N PHE A 7 -16.91 6.34 -21.27
CA PHE A 7 -15.56 5.78 -21.31
C PHE A 7 -15.03 5.47 -19.90
N CYS A 8 -15.26 6.37 -18.93
CA CYS A 8 -14.86 6.13 -17.52
C CYS A 8 -15.65 4.98 -16.88
N ILE A 9 -16.93 4.82 -17.21
CA ILE A 9 -17.77 3.71 -16.68
C ILE A 9 -17.33 2.37 -17.28
N GLN A 10 -17.04 2.30 -18.58
CA GLN A 10 -16.54 1.08 -19.21
C GLN A 10 -15.15 0.67 -18.73
N MET A 11 -14.25 1.63 -18.46
CA MET A 11 -12.96 1.34 -17.83
C MET A 11 -13.14 0.85 -16.39
N ALA A 12 -14.04 1.44 -15.62
CA ALA A 12 -14.33 1.01 -14.25
C ALA A 12 -14.83 -0.44 -14.23
N ASP A 13 -15.78 -0.81 -15.08
CA ASP A 13 -16.33 -2.18 -15.14
C ASP A 13 -15.30 -3.21 -15.61
N SER A 14 -14.41 -2.85 -16.54
CA SER A 14 -13.31 -3.71 -16.99
C SER A 14 -12.28 -3.96 -15.89
N ILE A 15 -12.00 -2.95 -15.06
CA ILE A 15 -11.02 -3.02 -13.96
C ILE A 15 -11.66 -3.69 -12.73
N PHE A 16 -12.89 -3.36 -12.37
CA PHE A 16 -13.57 -3.92 -11.20
C PHE A 16 -14.04 -5.36 -11.43
N GLY A 17 -14.45 -5.74 -12.63
CA GLY A 17 -14.83 -7.11 -12.95
C GLY A 17 -13.68 -8.12 -12.86
N LYS A 18 -12.44 -7.71 -13.12
CA LYS A 18 -11.22 -8.54 -12.92
C LYS A 18 -10.77 -8.63 -11.46
N LYS A 19 -11.02 -7.58 -10.68
CA LYS A 19 -10.52 -7.45 -9.29
C LYS A 19 -11.07 -8.48 -8.31
N TYR A 20 -12.24 -9.05 -8.57
CA TYR A 20 -12.88 -10.02 -7.66
C TYR A 20 -12.53 -11.49 -7.93
N LYS A 21 -12.10 -11.85 -9.15
CA LYS A 21 -11.69 -13.21 -9.46
C LYS A 21 -10.27 -13.58 -8.97
N ASP A 22 -9.39 -12.57 -8.79
CA ASP A 22 -8.00 -12.78 -8.36
C ASP A 22 -7.78 -12.85 -6.85
N ILE A 23 -8.83 -12.69 -6.04
CA ILE A 23 -8.71 -12.70 -4.57
C ILE A 23 -8.30 -14.07 -4.02
N GLU A 24 -8.65 -15.16 -4.69
CA GLU A 24 -8.30 -16.52 -4.28
C GLU A 24 -6.86 -16.95 -4.65
N ASN A 25 -6.20 -16.26 -5.58
CA ASN A 25 -4.84 -16.59 -6.03
C ASN A 25 -3.73 -15.83 -5.30
N ARG A 26 -4.04 -15.09 -4.23
CA ARG A 26 -3.02 -14.32 -3.49
C ARG A 26 -2.18 -15.24 -2.61
N LYS A 27 -0.88 -15.28 -2.88
CA LYS A 27 0.11 -16.05 -2.10
C LYS A 27 0.19 -15.60 -0.63
N PHE A 28 -0.06 -14.31 -0.34
CA PHE A 28 0.07 -13.74 0.99
C PHE A 28 -1.16 -12.96 1.44
N ILE A 29 -1.48 -13.06 2.73
CA ILE A 29 -2.55 -12.32 3.38
C ILE A 29 -2.16 -10.84 3.46
N ARG A 30 -3.09 -9.95 3.13
CA ARG A 30 -2.94 -8.50 3.32
C ARG A 30 -3.53 -8.11 4.66
N LEU A 31 -2.74 -7.40 5.46
CA LEU A 31 -3.13 -6.89 6.76
C LEU A 31 -3.45 -5.41 6.62
N LYS A 32 -4.61 -5.00 7.11
CA LYS A 32 -4.95 -3.57 7.19
C LYS A 32 -4.09 -2.97 8.28
N ASP A 33 -3.23 -2.06 7.89
CA ASP A 33 -2.40 -1.31 8.81
C ASP A 33 -2.09 0.06 8.19
N SER A 34 -2.36 1.12 8.93
CA SER A 34 -2.16 2.50 8.47
C SER A 34 -0.90 3.06 9.11
N ILE A 35 0.19 3.01 8.38
CA ILE A 35 1.49 3.51 8.80
C ILE A 35 1.82 4.74 7.95
N SER A 36 2.29 5.81 8.59
CA SER A 36 2.80 6.99 7.87
C SER A 36 4.09 6.63 7.14
N ILE A 37 4.17 7.01 5.86
CA ILE A 37 5.32 6.74 5.00
C ILE A 37 5.83 8.00 4.32
N GLY A 38 7.14 8.04 4.08
CA GLY A 38 7.77 8.91 3.12
C GLY A 38 8.08 8.15 1.84
N MET A 39 7.94 8.79 0.68
CA MET A 39 8.18 8.17 -0.62
C MET A 39 8.95 9.10 -1.53
N ARG A 40 9.91 8.58 -2.29
CA ARG A 40 10.61 9.31 -3.34
C ARG A 40 10.99 8.39 -4.49
N LEU A 41 11.18 8.98 -5.68
CA LEU A 41 11.62 8.24 -6.85
C LEU A 41 13.13 8.19 -6.92
N ILE A 42 13.67 7.00 -7.16
CA ILE A 42 15.10 6.77 -7.34
C ILE A 42 15.36 5.92 -8.59
N ASP A 43 16.58 5.96 -9.08
CA ASP A 43 17.09 5.02 -10.07
C ASP A 43 17.32 3.64 -9.45
N SER A 44 16.80 2.59 -10.06
CA SER A 44 16.84 1.22 -9.52
C SER A 44 18.24 0.63 -9.46
N HIS A 45 19.19 1.14 -10.26
CA HIS A 45 20.54 0.60 -10.40
C HIS A 45 21.58 1.47 -9.70
N THR A 46 21.45 2.79 -9.84
CA THR A 46 22.47 3.73 -9.32
C THR A 46 22.10 4.34 -7.98
N GLY A 47 20.82 4.24 -7.56
CA GLY A 47 20.31 4.90 -6.37
C GLY A 47 20.18 6.43 -6.50
N LYS A 48 20.36 6.98 -7.73
CA LYS A 48 20.21 8.42 -7.96
C LYS A 48 18.79 8.87 -7.65
N VAL A 49 18.65 9.90 -6.83
CA VAL A 49 17.36 10.46 -6.44
C VAL A 49 16.84 11.40 -7.54
N TYR A 50 15.58 11.19 -7.95
CA TYR A 50 14.89 12.00 -8.96
C TYR A 50 13.86 12.97 -8.38
N SER A 51 13.37 12.73 -7.17
CA SER A 51 12.35 13.58 -6.57
C SER A 51 12.61 13.83 -5.08
N ARG A 52 12.07 14.92 -4.55
CA ARG A 52 11.93 15.09 -3.10
C ARG A 52 11.00 14.01 -2.54
N GLN A 53 11.09 13.81 -1.24
CA GLN A 53 10.19 12.91 -0.53
C GLN A 53 8.79 13.52 -0.40
N ILE A 54 7.77 12.73 -0.70
CA ILE A 54 6.36 13.03 -0.41
C ILE A 54 5.85 12.15 0.71
N LYS A 55 4.75 12.56 1.33
CA LYS A 55 4.09 11.81 2.40
C LYS A 55 2.92 11.00 1.86
N GLY A 56 2.68 9.89 2.49
CA GLY A 56 1.53 9.03 2.27
C GLY A 56 1.26 8.15 3.49
N SER A 57 0.36 7.19 3.31
CA SER A 57 0.09 6.16 4.31
C SER A 57 -0.13 4.80 3.67
N THR A 58 0.10 3.74 4.43
CA THR A 58 -0.26 2.39 3.99
C THR A 58 -1.76 2.16 4.21
N LEU A 59 -2.40 1.45 3.29
CA LEU A 59 -3.76 0.90 3.47
C LEU A 59 -3.72 -0.55 3.94
N ASN A 60 -2.71 -1.27 3.49
CA ASN A 60 -2.44 -2.63 3.91
C ASN A 60 -1.00 -3.01 3.58
N ILE A 61 -0.49 -3.97 4.32
CA ILE A 61 0.84 -4.56 4.16
C ILE A 61 0.74 -6.06 3.97
N SER A 62 1.73 -6.65 3.33
CA SER A 62 1.88 -8.09 3.17
C SER A 62 3.36 -8.45 3.14
N ARG A 63 3.68 -9.74 3.08
CA ARG A 63 5.09 -10.18 3.07
C ARG A 63 5.92 -9.57 1.94
N GLU A 64 5.34 -9.43 0.75
CA GLU A 64 6.08 -9.01 -0.47
C GLU A 64 5.62 -7.64 -1.00
N GLY A 65 4.80 -6.89 -0.25
CA GLY A 65 4.35 -5.61 -0.77
C GLY A 65 3.34 -4.90 0.12
N LEU A 66 2.96 -3.73 -0.33
CA LEU A 66 2.03 -2.86 0.38
C LEU A 66 1.10 -2.16 -0.61
N CYS A 67 -0.04 -1.74 -0.10
CA CYS A 67 -0.93 -0.81 -0.76
C CYS A 67 -0.79 0.53 -0.05
N ILE A 68 -0.53 1.57 -0.81
CA ILE A 68 -0.27 2.93 -0.31
C ILE A 68 -1.30 3.90 -0.85
N GLU A 69 -1.50 4.98 -0.11
CA GLU A 69 -2.31 6.11 -0.57
C GLU A 69 -1.57 7.44 -0.37
N SER A 70 -1.80 8.38 -1.28
CA SER A 70 -1.30 9.75 -1.20
C SER A 70 -2.23 10.72 -1.93
N THR A 71 -2.26 11.96 -1.50
CA THR A 71 -2.93 13.07 -2.22
C THR A 71 -2.01 13.78 -3.19
N THR A 72 -0.72 13.46 -3.17
CA THR A 72 0.32 14.06 -4.01
C THR A 72 1.10 12.95 -4.69
N VAL A 73 1.24 13.02 -6.00
CA VAL A 73 2.04 12.05 -6.79
C VAL A 73 3.04 12.75 -7.71
N THR A 74 2.79 14.02 -8.05
CA THR A 74 3.70 14.81 -8.87
C THR A 74 4.54 15.72 -7.99
N VAL A 75 5.84 15.61 -8.07
CA VAL A 75 6.82 16.41 -7.34
C VAL A 75 8.07 16.62 -8.19
N ASP A 76 8.60 17.83 -8.20
CA ASP A 76 9.77 18.21 -9.01
C ASP A 76 9.59 17.93 -10.51
N GLY A 77 8.32 17.97 -11.02
CA GLY A 77 7.98 17.67 -12.41
C GLY A 77 7.93 16.18 -12.75
N VAL A 78 8.00 15.29 -11.76
CA VAL A 78 8.03 13.84 -11.91
C VAL A 78 6.77 13.24 -11.30
N ASP A 79 6.11 12.30 -11.99
CA ASP A 79 5.03 11.47 -11.44
C ASP A 79 5.63 10.20 -10.84
N ILE A 80 5.83 10.21 -9.51
CA ILE A 80 6.58 9.17 -8.83
C ILE A 80 5.93 7.78 -8.91
N PHE A 81 4.60 7.70 -9.07
CA PHE A 81 3.92 6.41 -9.18
C PHE A 81 3.98 5.85 -10.59
N ASN A 82 3.69 6.66 -11.62
CA ASN A 82 3.80 6.22 -13.00
C ASN A 82 5.24 5.87 -13.36
N ASP A 83 6.19 6.71 -12.95
CA ASP A 83 7.61 6.49 -13.25
C ASP A 83 8.17 5.25 -12.55
N ALA A 84 7.70 4.94 -11.32
CA ALA A 84 8.08 3.74 -10.59
C ALA A 84 7.43 2.44 -11.14
N MET A 85 6.62 2.51 -12.19
CA MET A 85 6.17 1.34 -12.96
C MET A 85 7.22 0.84 -13.94
N SER A 86 8.20 1.68 -14.30
CA SER A 86 9.30 1.32 -15.21
C SER A 86 10.33 0.42 -14.52
N ASP A 87 11.13 -0.31 -15.29
CA ASP A 87 12.18 -1.16 -14.73
C ASP A 87 13.42 -0.37 -14.28
N GLU A 88 13.58 0.85 -14.81
CA GLU A 88 14.73 1.71 -14.53
C GLU A 88 14.60 2.47 -13.20
N LYS A 89 13.37 2.63 -12.69
CA LYS A 89 13.09 3.44 -11.51
C LYS A 89 12.38 2.63 -10.44
N SER A 90 12.62 2.98 -9.19
CA SER A 90 11.97 2.38 -8.02
C SER A 90 11.44 3.46 -7.09
N LEU A 91 10.39 3.12 -6.37
CA LEU A 91 9.90 3.90 -5.27
C LEU A 91 10.69 3.52 -4.01
N GLU A 92 11.47 4.45 -3.47
CA GLU A 92 12.05 4.30 -2.15
C GLU A 92 11.00 4.70 -1.12
N ILE A 93 10.70 3.80 -0.20
CA ILE A 93 9.65 3.95 0.80
C ILE A 93 10.31 3.90 2.18
N GLU A 94 10.13 4.98 2.93
CA GLU A 94 10.56 5.10 4.31
C GLU A 94 9.35 4.92 5.23
N LEU A 95 9.36 3.91 6.08
CA LEU A 95 8.32 3.66 7.08
C LEU A 95 8.85 4.05 8.46
N ALA A 96 8.10 4.88 9.18
CA ALA A 96 8.34 5.15 10.60
C ALA A 96 7.64 4.09 11.44
N VAL A 97 8.39 3.21 12.09
CA VAL A 97 7.83 2.23 13.02
C VAL A 97 7.67 2.89 14.39
N PRO A 98 6.45 2.99 14.95
CA PRO A 98 6.21 3.77 16.19
C PRO A 98 6.99 3.31 17.40
N GLU A 99 7.34 2.02 17.48
CA GLU A 99 7.93 1.41 18.67
C GLU A 99 9.47 1.50 18.72
N ASP A 100 10.14 1.63 17.57
CA ASP A 100 11.60 1.44 17.51
C ASP A 100 12.43 2.71 17.26
N GLN A 101 11.83 3.88 17.00
CA GLN A 101 12.51 5.09 16.50
C GLN A 101 13.36 4.85 15.23
N GLU A 102 13.44 3.62 14.76
CA GLU A 102 14.19 3.26 13.56
C GLU A 102 13.25 3.23 12.35
N LYS A 103 13.82 3.62 11.21
CA LYS A 103 13.09 3.64 9.95
C LYS A 103 13.38 2.37 9.17
N ILE A 104 12.35 1.83 8.53
CA ILE A 104 12.52 0.79 7.52
C ILE A 104 12.59 1.50 6.16
N ILE A 105 13.65 1.28 5.42
CA ILE A 105 13.79 1.74 4.04
C ILE A 105 13.62 0.54 3.13
N ALA A 106 12.64 0.59 2.26
CA ALA A 106 12.35 -0.45 1.30
C ALA A 106 12.30 0.12 -0.12
N LEU A 107 12.76 -0.65 -1.09
CA LEU A 107 12.63 -0.34 -2.50
C LEU A 107 11.48 -1.15 -3.09
N GLY A 108 10.66 -0.51 -3.91
CA GLY A 108 9.53 -1.17 -4.51
C GLY A 108 9.18 -0.67 -5.89
N LYS A 109 8.49 -1.52 -6.63
CA LYS A 109 7.95 -1.23 -7.96
C LYS A 109 6.45 -1.06 -7.85
N VAL A 110 5.92 0.02 -8.42
CA VAL A 110 4.47 0.19 -8.54
C VAL A 110 3.94 -0.78 -9.59
N VAL A 111 3.00 -1.64 -9.20
CA VAL A 111 2.41 -2.67 -10.06
C VAL A 111 1.00 -2.32 -10.54
N TRP A 112 0.34 -1.40 -9.87
CA TRP A 112 -0.92 -0.81 -10.29
C TRP A 112 -1.13 0.54 -9.59
N LEU A 113 -1.89 1.40 -10.24
CA LEU A 113 -2.27 2.73 -9.75
C LEU A 113 -3.78 2.92 -9.96
N ASP A 114 -4.44 3.51 -8.99
CA ASP A 114 -5.84 3.92 -9.04
C ASP A 114 -5.99 5.35 -8.55
N MET A 115 -6.97 6.07 -9.07
CA MET A 115 -7.22 7.46 -8.75
C MET A 115 -8.71 7.66 -8.44
N THR A 116 -8.99 8.08 -7.21
CA THR A 116 -10.36 8.34 -6.75
C THR A 116 -10.56 9.84 -6.52
N PRO A 117 -11.58 10.47 -7.14
CA PRO A 117 -11.95 11.85 -6.86
C PRO A 117 -12.33 12.02 -5.38
N LYS A 118 -11.80 13.05 -4.71
CA LYS A 118 -12.10 13.36 -3.31
C LYS A 118 -12.30 14.87 -3.15
N HIS A 119 -13.56 15.32 -3.15
CA HIS A 119 -13.94 16.74 -3.07
C HIS A 119 -13.21 17.63 -4.09
N LYS A 120 -12.18 18.36 -3.65
CA LYS A 120 -11.38 19.29 -4.47
C LYS A 120 -10.02 18.72 -4.92
N SER A 121 -9.74 17.45 -4.63
CA SER A 121 -8.47 16.79 -4.91
C SER A 121 -8.68 15.36 -5.39
N PHE A 122 -7.61 14.67 -5.66
CA PHE A 122 -7.61 13.24 -5.94
C PHE A 122 -6.89 12.49 -4.83
N LEU A 123 -7.37 11.28 -4.55
CA LEU A 123 -6.66 10.30 -3.73
C LEU A 123 -6.10 9.26 -4.69
N PHE A 124 -4.79 9.11 -4.66
CA PHE A 124 -4.07 8.11 -5.44
C PHE A 124 -3.80 6.91 -4.56
N THR A 125 -4.08 5.74 -5.07
CA THR A 125 -3.84 4.47 -4.39
C THR A 125 -2.99 3.60 -5.29
N ALA A 126 -1.88 3.09 -4.77
CA ALA A 126 -0.96 2.27 -5.54
C ALA A 126 -0.65 0.95 -4.83
N GLY A 127 -0.55 -0.12 -5.60
CA GLY A 127 0.03 -1.38 -5.14
C GLY A 127 1.50 -1.42 -5.47
N VAL A 128 2.31 -1.70 -4.46
CA VAL A 128 3.77 -1.75 -4.58
C VAL A 128 4.24 -3.16 -4.24
N TYR A 129 5.05 -3.73 -5.14
CA TYR A 129 5.82 -4.93 -4.89
C TYR A 129 7.20 -4.53 -4.38
N LEU A 130 7.65 -5.12 -3.27
CA LEU A 130 8.92 -4.80 -2.63
C LEU A 130 10.05 -5.69 -3.14
N ASP A 131 11.17 -5.08 -3.47
CA ASP A 131 12.44 -5.77 -3.70
C ASP A 131 13.13 -6.02 -2.35
N LEU A 132 12.80 -7.16 -1.74
CA LEU A 132 13.29 -7.50 -0.41
C LEU A 132 14.79 -7.83 -0.38
N GLU A 133 15.42 -8.12 -1.52
CA GLU A 133 16.86 -8.32 -1.61
C GLU A 133 17.61 -7.00 -1.47
N LYS A 134 16.99 -5.90 -1.89
CA LYS A 134 17.51 -4.53 -1.77
C LYS A 134 16.99 -3.77 -0.55
N CYS A 135 16.23 -4.42 0.31
CA CYS A 135 15.70 -3.81 1.53
C CYS A 135 16.76 -3.86 2.63
N GLU A 136 17.23 -2.70 3.12
CA GLU A 136 18.28 -2.63 4.16
C GLU A 136 17.87 -3.31 5.47
N HIS A 137 16.58 -3.45 5.75
CA HIS A 137 16.05 -4.01 6.99
C HIS A 137 14.93 -5.01 6.70
N SER A 138 15.18 -5.99 5.83
CA SER A 138 14.16 -6.99 5.45
C SER A 138 13.62 -7.80 6.63
N GLU A 139 14.46 -8.13 7.62
CA GLU A 139 14.02 -8.79 8.86
C GLU A 139 13.06 -7.93 9.68
N LYS A 140 13.25 -6.60 9.71
CA LYS A 140 12.33 -5.68 10.38
C LYS A 140 11.00 -5.60 9.65
N TRP A 141 11.04 -5.61 8.32
CA TRP A 141 9.83 -5.71 7.50
C TRP A 141 9.02 -6.96 7.84
N PHE A 142 9.69 -8.13 7.91
CA PHE A 142 9.02 -9.36 8.28
C PHE A 142 8.48 -9.32 9.71
N SER A 143 9.22 -8.77 10.66
CA SER A 143 8.77 -8.58 12.04
C SER A 143 7.53 -7.69 12.13
N LEU A 144 7.51 -6.58 11.38
CA LEU A 144 6.36 -5.68 11.28
C LEU A 144 5.12 -6.43 10.76
N VAL A 145 5.25 -7.17 9.67
CA VAL A 145 4.15 -7.96 9.07
C VAL A 145 3.64 -9.03 10.04
N GLU A 146 4.53 -9.73 10.74
CA GLU A 146 4.12 -10.76 11.72
C GLU A 146 3.47 -10.14 12.96
N SER A 147 3.94 -8.99 13.44
CA SER A 147 3.33 -8.25 14.55
C SER A 147 1.91 -7.80 14.20
N ALA A 148 1.71 -7.21 13.01
CA ALA A 148 0.39 -6.84 12.50
C ALA A 148 -0.54 -8.07 12.37
N ARG A 149 -0.01 -9.21 11.94
CA ARG A 149 -0.75 -10.47 11.85
C ARG A 149 -1.18 -11.00 13.22
N LYS A 150 -0.29 -10.95 14.22
CA LYS A 150 -0.57 -11.36 15.59
C LYS A 150 -1.65 -10.48 16.20
N TYR A 151 -1.52 -9.17 16.11
CA TYR A 151 -2.50 -8.20 16.60
C TYR A 151 -3.90 -8.43 16.01
N ARG A 152 -4.00 -8.68 14.72
CA ARG A 152 -5.27 -8.98 14.05
C ARG A 152 -5.90 -10.30 14.57
N ARG A 153 -5.08 -11.31 14.84
CA ARG A 153 -5.58 -12.58 15.42
C ARG A 153 -6.15 -12.36 16.82
N GLU A 154 -5.47 -11.60 17.66
CA GLU A 154 -5.90 -11.28 19.01
C GLU A 154 -7.19 -10.47 19.02
N GLN A 155 -7.30 -9.44 18.17
CA GLN A 155 -8.56 -8.70 18.02
C GLN A 155 -9.71 -9.57 17.52
N SER A 156 -9.47 -10.44 16.55
CA SER A 156 -10.50 -11.36 16.06
C SER A 156 -10.97 -12.34 17.13
N TRP A 157 -10.08 -12.81 18.00
CA TRP A 157 -10.42 -13.67 19.12
C TRP A 157 -11.25 -12.93 20.16
N LEU A 158 -10.85 -11.72 20.56
CA LEU A 158 -11.60 -10.88 21.50
C LEU A 158 -13.02 -10.61 21.00
N VAL A 159 -13.18 -10.19 19.75
CA VAL A 159 -14.51 -9.94 19.14
C VAL A 159 -15.37 -11.20 19.14
N ARG A 160 -14.80 -12.37 18.85
CA ARG A 160 -15.54 -13.65 18.90
C ARG A 160 -15.95 -14.01 20.32
N THR A 161 -15.06 -13.82 21.30
CA THR A 161 -15.33 -14.11 22.72
C THR A 161 -16.41 -13.17 23.27
N PHE A 162 -16.34 -11.87 22.97
CA PHE A 162 -17.38 -10.91 23.33
C PHE A 162 -18.73 -11.29 22.72
N LYS A 163 -18.79 -11.59 21.43
CA LYS A 163 -20.03 -12.04 20.77
C LYS A 163 -20.62 -13.29 21.41
N TYR A 164 -19.79 -14.23 21.83
CA TYR A 164 -20.23 -15.45 22.49
C TYR A 164 -20.80 -15.16 23.89
N LEU A 165 -20.13 -14.33 24.68
CA LEU A 165 -20.56 -13.97 26.04
C LEU A 165 -21.88 -13.18 26.02
N PHE A 166 -22.07 -12.24 25.09
CA PHE A 166 -23.30 -11.44 25.01
C PHE A 166 -24.47 -12.16 24.31
N LYS A 167 -24.20 -13.18 23.50
CA LYS A 167 -25.26 -13.98 22.86
C LYS A 167 -25.87 -15.02 23.80
N ASN A 168 -25.14 -15.43 24.85
CA ASN A 168 -25.54 -16.47 25.79
C ASN A 168 -25.99 -15.90 27.13
N ASN A 169 -26.21 -14.59 27.26
CA ASN A 169 -26.85 -13.96 28.44
C ASN A 169 -28.10 -13.20 27.99
N PRO A 170 -29.25 -13.89 27.76
CA PRO A 170 -30.54 -13.22 27.65
C PRO A 170 -31.00 -12.91 29.07
N ASN A 171 -30.96 -11.62 29.46
CA ASN A 171 -31.80 -11.16 30.59
C ASN A 171 -33.25 -11.17 30.15
#